data_d65a2bd712b1f70e0eae9e99fec3caef
#
_entry.id   d65a2bd712b1f70e0eae9e99fec3caef
#
_cell.length_a   1.000
_cell.length_b   1.000
_cell.length_c   1.000
_cell.angle_alpha   90.00
_cell.angle_beta   90.00
_cell.angle_gamma   90.00
#
_symmetry.space_group_name_H-M   'P 1'
#
loop_
_entity.id
_entity.type
_entity.pdbx_description
1 polymer ?
#
loop_
_entity_poly.entity_id
_entity_poly.type
_entity_poly.pdbx_seq_one_letter_code
_entity_poly.pdbx_strand_id
1 'polypeptide(L)'
;MSAETARIIRTRPSMVLLLLGTALPLALGVGQAIYRKVSSPAPDLEGVATAGADIFAFVAALTAAIGVGRDYQTGAIGFRMLLIPRRGRLLAASALGHSWVAAALAFLAMLIVGVFATVFGGTSAPFSADSVAAMGRSVAAVALVSCFGAGLGYAVRSATIAAIMIIVLFWLAPITLLIAGLSGVAGAASAANITPGILVGQAVSATPEPGGSLGPLGALLLLVIWSSGVLLLAALRLKGK
;
A
#
# COMPACT_ATOMS: atom_id res chain seq x y z
N MET A 1 13.75 -15.67 4.64
CA MET A 1 13.32 -14.25 4.70
C MET A 1 14.50 -13.28 4.59
N SER A 2 15.59 -13.46 5.28
CA SER A 2 16.75 -12.53 5.27
C SER A 2 17.37 -12.28 3.88
N ALA A 3 17.51 -13.30 3.05
CA ALA A 3 18.11 -13.16 1.71
C ALA A 3 17.23 -12.36 0.74
N GLU A 4 15.90 -12.53 0.80
CA GLU A 4 14.95 -11.79 -0.05
C GLU A 4 14.87 -10.31 0.37
N THR A 5 14.85 -10.06 1.67
CA THR A 5 14.86 -8.69 2.23
C THR A 5 16.16 -7.95 1.83
N ALA A 6 17.31 -8.62 1.97
CA ALA A 6 18.59 -8.06 1.55
C ALA A 6 18.66 -7.74 0.05
N ARG A 7 17.99 -8.54 -0.78
CA ARG A 7 17.91 -8.30 -2.23
C ARG A 7 17.08 -7.07 -2.57
N ILE A 8 15.89 -6.92 -1.96
CA ILE A 8 14.99 -5.77 -2.19
C ILE A 8 15.73 -4.47 -1.85
N ILE A 9 16.49 -4.48 -0.77
CA ILE A 9 17.29 -3.33 -0.33
C ILE A 9 18.49 -3.08 -1.24
N ARG A 10 19.08 -4.12 -1.85
CA ARG A 10 20.28 -3.97 -2.72
C ARG A 10 19.99 -3.56 -4.15
N THR A 11 18.76 -3.68 -4.64
CA THR A 11 18.42 -3.24 -6.00
C THR A 11 18.18 -1.73 -6.02
N ARG A 12 19.14 -0.97 -6.61
CA ARG A 12 19.09 0.51 -6.69
C ARG A 12 17.71 1.09 -7.06
N PRO A 13 17.02 0.62 -8.13
CA PRO A 13 15.74 1.23 -8.51
C PRO A 13 14.61 0.98 -7.51
N SER A 14 14.57 -0.21 -6.87
CA SER A 14 13.57 -0.49 -5.83
C SER A 14 13.80 0.36 -4.58
N MET A 15 15.06 0.55 -4.21
CA MET A 15 15.43 1.42 -3.09
C MET A 15 15.05 2.88 -3.34
N VAL A 16 15.35 3.41 -4.54
CA VAL A 16 14.99 4.78 -4.90
C VAL A 16 13.48 4.98 -4.86
N LEU A 17 12.69 4.08 -5.42
CA LEU A 17 11.23 4.15 -5.40
C LEU A 17 10.68 4.08 -3.97
N LEU A 18 11.22 3.19 -3.12
CA LEU A 18 10.81 3.10 -1.73
C LEU A 18 11.19 4.34 -0.92
N LEU A 19 12.39 4.89 -1.13
CA LEU A 19 12.82 6.12 -0.46
C LEU A 19 11.99 7.32 -0.90
N LEU A 20 11.73 7.48 -2.18
CA LEU A 20 10.80 8.53 -2.68
C LEU A 20 9.39 8.31 -2.15
N GLY A 21 8.95 7.05 -2.10
CA GLY A 21 7.64 6.68 -1.55
C GLY A 21 7.51 6.96 -0.05
N THR A 22 8.60 6.91 0.73
CA THR A 22 8.60 7.29 2.14
C THR A 22 8.76 8.78 2.36
N ALA A 23 9.52 9.46 1.50
CA ALA A 23 9.74 10.90 1.61
C ALA A 23 8.44 11.70 1.43
N LEU A 24 7.57 11.28 0.51
CA LEU A 24 6.33 12.00 0.23
C LEU A 24 5.33 11.96 1.40
N PRO A 25 4.98 10.81 2.02
CA PRO A 25 4.16 10.78 3.24
C PRO A 25 4.79 11.54 4.41
N LEU A 26 6.12 11.47 4.57
CA LEU A 26 6.82 12.26 5.58
C LEU A 26 6.61 13.75 5.35
N ALA A 27 6.80 14.23 4.11
CA ALA A 27 6.59 15.64 3.77
C ALA A 27 5.12 16.06 3.98
N LEU A 28 4.16 15.23 3.60
CA LEU A 28 2.74 15.50 3.80
C LEU A 28 2.37 15.52 5.28
N GLY A 29 2.82 14.55 6.07
CA GLY A 29 2.53 14.49 7.50
C GLY A 29 3.15 15.66 8.26
N VAL A 30 4.41 15.99 8.00
CA VAL A 30 5.09 17.16 8.58
C VAL A 30 4.41 18.44 8.12
N GLY A 31 4.08 18.57 6.84
CA GLY A 31 3.39 19.74 6.29
C GLY A 31 2.00 19.94 6.92
N GLN A 32 1.23 18.87 7.11
CA GLN A 32 -0.05 18.93 7.82
C GLN A 32 0.11 19.31 9.29
N ALA A 33 1.12 18.78 9.99
CA ALA A 33 1.38 19.15 11.38
C ALA A 33 1.68 20.65 11.51
N ILE A 34 2.53 21.19 10.63
CA ILE A 34 2.86 22.62 10.58
C ILE A 34 1.61 23.44 10.25
N TYR A 35 0.89 23.06 9.21
CA TYR A 35 -0.32 23.77 8.77
C TYR A 35 -1.36 23.87 9.89
N ARG A 36 -1.70 22.74 10.52
CA ARG A 36 -2.68 22.72 11.62
C ARG A 36 -2.23 23.55 12.82
N LYS A 37 -0.93 23.50 13.15
CA LYS A 37 -0.36 24.31 14.25
C LYS A 37 -0.44 25.81 13.97
N VAL A 38 -0.21 26.24 12.74
CA VAL A 38 -0.26 27.66 12.36
C VAL A 38 -1.69 28.16 12.22
N SER A 39 -2.59 27.29 11.75
CA SER A 39 -3.99 27.66 11.45
C SER A 39 -4.92 27.68 12.66
N SER A 40 -4.52 27.10 13.80
CA SER A 40 -5.36 27.01 14.99
C SER A 40 -4.55 27.17 16.28
N PRO A 41 -5.05 27.94 17.26
CA PRO A 41 -4.43 28.03 18.58
C PRO A 41 -4.51 26.71 19.37
N ALA A 42 -5.49 25.84 19.08
CA ALA A 42 -5.63 24.49 19.63
C ALA A 42 -5.70 23.49 18.47
N PRO A 43 -4.55 23.07 17.91
CA PRO A 43 -4.53 22.24 16.72
C PRO A 43 -4.95 20.80 17.07
N ASP A 44 -5.91 20.29 16.30
CA ASP A 44 -6.18 18.85 16.27
C ASP A 44 -5.12 18.17 15.41
N LEU A 45 -4.22 17.42 16.05
CA LEU A 45 -3.15 16.66 15.39
C LEU A 45 -3.48 15.17 15.28
N GLU A 46 -4.72 14.79 15.57
CA GLU A 46 -5.18 13.42 15.39
C GLU A 46 -5.12 13.02 13.90
N GLY A 47 -4.66 11.80 13.63
CA GLY A 47 -4.54 11.28 12.26
C GLY A 47 -3.39 11.86 11.42
N VAL A 48 -2.63 12.86 11.90
CA VAL A 48 -1.50 13.44 11.16
C VAL A 48 -0.41 12.39 10.87
N ALA A 49 -0.20 11.44 11.80
CA ALA A 49 0.80 10.40 11.63
C ALA A 49 0.51 9.45 10.45
N THR A 50 -0.75 9.30 10.06
CA THR A 50 -1.18 8.46 8.94
C THR A 50 -1.35 9.22 7.63
N ALA A 51 -1.08 10.53 7.62
CA ALA A 51 -1.17 11.35 6.43
C ALA A 51 -0.27 10.82 5.31
N GLY A 52 -0.85 10.60 4.13
CA GLY A 52 -0.14 10.07 2.95
C GLY A 52 0.13 8.56 2.98
N ALA A 53 -0.45 7.81 3.91
CA ALA A 53 -0.32 6.35 3.97
C ALA A 53 -0.89 5.66 2.72
N ASP A 54 -1.91 6.24 2.11
CA ASP A 54 -2.51 5.83 0.84
C ASP A 54 -1.53 5.95 -0.33
N ILE A 55 -0.81 7.06 -0.40
CA ILE A 55 0.22 7.30 -1.42
C ILE A 55 1.38 6.32 -1.22
N PHE A 56 1.79 6.10 0.03
CA PHE A 56 2.83 5.12 0.32
C PHE A 56 2.40 3.69 -0.05
N ALA A 57 1.15 3.31 0.22
CA ALA A 57 0.61 2.02 -0.16
C ALA A 57 0.65 1.81 -1.69
N PHE A 58 0.28 2.84 -2.46
CA PHE A 58 0.38 2.83 -3.92
C PHE A 58 1.82 2.61 -4.39
N VAL A 59 2.79 3.38 -3.85
CA VAL A 59 4.21 3.25 -4.20
C VAL A 59 4.75 1.87 -3.79
N ALA A 60 4.35 1.34 -2.65
CA ALA A 60 4.74 0.01 -2.19
C ALA A 60 4.24 -1.10 -3.14
N ALA A 61 2.97 -1.01 -3.58
CA ALA A 61 2.42 -1.92 -4.59
C ALA A 61 3.18 -1.84 -5.90
N LEU A 62 3.42 -0.62 -6.38
CA LEU A 62 4.12 -0.36 -7.63
C LEU A 62 5.55 -0.92 -7.60
N THR A 63 6.27 -0.68 -6.51
CA THR A 63 7.64 -1.17 -6.31
C THR A 63 7.68 -2.69 -6.29
N ALA A 64 6.76 -3.33 -5.58
CA ALA A 64 6.67 -4.78 -5.51
C ALA A 64 6.36 -5.39 -6.89
N ALA A 65 5.41 -4.83 -7.63
CA ALA A 65 5.01 -5.29 -8.95
C ALA A 65 6.14 -5.14 -9.99
N ILE A 66 6.79 -3.98 -10.02
CA ILE A 66 7.93 -3.71 -10.91
C ILE A 66 9.10 -4.62 -10.55
N GLY A 67 9.41 -4.80 -9.27
CA GLY A 67 10.49 -5.65 -8.80
C GLY A 67 10.34 -7.09 -9.29
N VAL A 68 9.16 -7.66 -9.10
CA VAL A 68 8.85 -9.02 -9.57
C VAL A 68 8.79 -9.09 -11.10
N GLY A 69 8.15 -8.12 -11.77
CA GLY A 69 8.05 -8.09 -13.23
C GLY A 69 9.42 -8.01 -13.91
N ARG A 70 10.37 -7.27 -13.35
CA ARG A 70 11.76 -7.21 -13.82
C ARG A 70 12.49 -8.53 -13.69
N ASP A 71 12.24 -9.31 -12.65
CA ASP A 71 12.85 -10.63 -12.49
C ASP A 71 12.47 -11.57 -13.65
N TYR A 72 11.27 -11.41 -14.21
CA TYR A 72 10.86 -12.13 -15.43
C TYR A 72 11.57 -11.61 -16.68
N GLN A 73 11.66 -10.30 -16.84
CA GLN A 73 12.28 -9.66 -18.01
C GLN A 73 13.80 -9.95 -18.08
N THR A 74 14.47 -10.03 -16.94
CA THR A 74 15.92 -10.31 -16.85
C THR A 74 16.25 -11.81 -16.80
N GLY A 75 15.24 -12.69 -16.77
CA GLY A 75 15.44 -14.13 -16.65
C GLY A 75 15.86 -14.60 -15.23
N ALA A 76 16.01 -13.68 -14.28
CA ALA A 76 16.42 -13.99 -12.91
C ALA A 76 15.45 -14.94 -12.20
N ILE A 77 14.18 -14.96 -12.61
CA ILE A 77 13.17 -15.89 -12.08
C ILE A 77 13.51 -17.35 -12.37
N GLY A 78 14.10 -17.66 -13.55
CA GLY A 78 14.52 -19.01 -13.93
C GLY A 78 15.61 -19.51 -12.98
N PHE A 79 16.60 -18.71 -12.70
CA PHE A 79 17.66 -19.05 -11.76
C PHE A 79 17.14 -19.30 -10.34
N ARG A 80 16.17 -18.48 -9.89
CA ARG A 80 15.52 -18.66 -8.58
C ARG A 80 14.70 -19.95 -8.50
N MET A 81 14.04 -20.35 -9.59
CA MET A 81 13.28 -21.60 -9.64
C MET A 81 14.19 -22.84 -9.56
N LEU A 82 15.44 -22.74 -10.01
CA LEU A 82 16.44 -23.81 -9.83
C LEU A 82 16.88 -23.95 -8.36
N LEU A 83 16.99 -22.83 -7.64
CA LEU A 83 17.39 -22.83 -6.22
C LEU A 83 16.22 -23.21 -5.28
N ILE A 84 15.00 -22.88 -5.67
CA ILE A 84 13.79 -23.10 -4.85
C ILE A 84 12.78 -23.89 -5.70
N PRO A 85 12.81 -25.23 -5.66
CA PRO A 85 11.98 -26.08 -6.54
C PRO A 85 10.48 -25.96 -6.25
N ARG A 86 10.08 -25.49 -5.06
CA ARG A 86 8.68 -25.28 -4.69
C ARG A 86 8.22 -23.87 -5.07
N ARG A 87 7.61 -23.73 -6.25
CA ARG A 87 7.14 -22.46 -6.83
C ARG A 87 6.24 -21.64 -5.90
N GLY A 88 5.37 -22.30 -5.11
CA GLY A 88 4.53 -21.64 -4.12
C GLY A 88 5.33 -20.97 -2.98
N ARG A 89 6.44 -21.60 -2.54
CA ARG A 89 7.35 -21.00 -1.55
C ARG A 89 8.05 -19.76 -2.09
N LEU A 90 8.45 -19.77 -3.35
CA LEU A 90 9.07 -18.61 -4.00
C LEU A 90 8.09 -17.42 -4.03
N LEU A 91 6.83 -17.66 -4.44
CA LEU A 91 5.78 -16.66 -4.46
C LEU A 91 5.54 -16.09 -3.06
N ALA A 92 5.34 -16.98 -2.07
CA ALA A 92 5.09 -16.56 -0.69
C ALA A 92 6.27 -15.77 -0.09
N ALA A 93 7.51 -16.24 -0.29
CA ALA A 93 8.70 -15.58 0.22
C ALA A 93 8.88 -14.18 -0.39
N SER A 94 8.62 -14.04 -1.69
CA SER A 94 8.71 -12.75 -2.38
C SER A 94 7.60 -11.79 -1.92
N ALA A 95 6.35 -12.25 -1.87
CA ALA A 95 5.22 -11.44 -1.42
C ALA A 95 5.41 -10.97 0.04
N LEU A 96 5.74 -11.89 0.95
CA LEU A 96 6.01 -11.57 2.35
C LEU A 96 7.24 -10.67 2.52
N GLY A 97 8.29 -10.86 1.71
CA GLY A 97 9.47 -9.99 1.74
C GLY A 97 9.14 -8.54 1.39
N HIS A 98 8.39 -8.30 0.31
CA HIS A 98 7.96 -6.96 -0.06
C HIS A 98 7.01 -6.35 0.98
N SER A 99 6.04 -7.13 1.48
CA SER A 99 5.09 -6.69 2.50
C SER A 99 5.77 -6.27 3.79
N TRP A 100 6.75 -7.07 4.26
CA TRP A 100 7.49 -6.78 5.48
C TRP A 100 8.32 -5.50 5.36
N VAL A 101 9.04 -5.32 4.25
CA VAL A 101 9.84 -4.10 4.01
C VAL A 101 8.93 -2.88 3.93
N ALA A 102 7.83 -2.96 3.18
CA ALA A 102 6.87 -1.86 3.07
C ALA A 102 6.22 -1.53 4.41
N ALA A 103 5.80 -2.54 5.18
CA ALA A 103 5.22 -2.35 6.52
C ALA A 103 6.19 -1.68 7.49
N ALA A 104 7.46 -2.14 7.51
CA ALA A 104 8.49 -1.56 8.38
C ALA A 104 8.78 -0.09 8.03
N LEU A 105 8.88 0.24 6.74
CA LEU A 105 9.08 1.61 6.29
C LEU A 105 7.87 2.50 6.58
N ALA A 106 6.65 2.00 6.36
CA ALA A 106 5.42 2.72 6.71
C ALA A 106 5.35 3.03 8.20
N PHE A 107 5.59 2.01 9.03
CA PHE A 107 5.60 2.18 10.48
C PHE A 107 6.65 3.21 10.94
N LEU A 108 7.87 3.12 10.40
CA LEU A 108 8.93 4.07 10.72
C LEU A 108 8.56 5.50 10.30
N ALA A 109 8.01 5.68 9.09
CA ALA A 109 7.57 6.99 8.61
C ALA A 109 6.48 7.58 9.52
N MET A 110 5.48 6.78 9.91
CA MET A 110 4.40 7.21 10.79
C MET A 110 4.92 7.56 12.19
N LEU A 111 5.88 6.80 12.73
CA LEU A 111 6.53 7.13 14.00
C LEU A 111 7.27 8.48 13.93
N ILE A 112 8.02 8.72 12.86
CA ILE A 112 8.76 9.97 12.69
C ILE A 112 7.79 11.15 12.63
N VAL A 113 6.72 11.06 11.85
CA VAL A 113 5.69 12.10 11.75
C VAL A 113 4.97 12.31 13.08
N GLY A 114 4.59 11.21 13.77
CA GLY A 114 3.93 11.26 15.07
C GLY A 114 4.80 11.94 16.13
N VAL A 115 6.08 11.57 16.22
CA VAL A 115 7.05 12.19 17.15
C VAL A 115 7.22 13.68 16.82
N PHE A 116 7.42 14.01 15.53
CA PHE A 116 7.52 15.41 15.10
C PHE A 116 6.27 16.23 15.49
N ALA A 117 5.08 15.70 15.21
CA ALA A 117 3.82 16.35 15.53
C ALA A 117 3.63 16.53 17.05
N THR A 118 4.06 15.55 17.87
CA THR A 118 4.01 15.62 19.33
C THR A 118 4.96 16.72 19.83
N VAL A 119 6.21 16.70 19.40
CA VAL A 119 7.22 17.67 19.85
C VAL A 119 6.88 19.09 19.37
N PHE A 120 6.51 19.23 18.11
CA PHE A 120 6.18 20.52 17.52
C PHE A 120 4.82 21.05 17.99
N GLY A 121 3.83 20.17 18.13
CA GLY A 121 2.46 20.51 18.54
C GLY A 121 2.31 20.70 20.05
N GLY A 122 3.17 20.11 20.86
CA GLY A 122 3.08 20.13 22.32
C GLY A 122 1.90 19.30 22.87
N THR A 123 1.44 18.27 22.14
CA THR A 123 0.29 17.44 22.49
C THR A 123 0.57 15.97 22.21
N SER A 124 -0.02 15.06 22.99
CA SER A 124 0.06 13.62 22.77
C SER A 124 -1.00 13.07 21.80
N ALA A 125 -1.84 13.93 21.19
CA ALA A 125 -2.90 13.52 20.28
C ALA A 125 -2.44 12.59 19.12
N PRO A 126 -1.24 12.76 18.52
CA PRO A 126 -0.74 11.83 17.51
C PRO A 126 -0.55 10.39 17.99
N PHE A 127 -0.50 10.15 19.30
CA PHE A 127 -0.39 8.85 19.93
C PHE A 127 -1.61 8.52 20.82
N SER A 128 -2.76 9.11 20.55
CA SER A 128 -4.03 8.68 21.13
C SER A 128 -4.32 7.20 20.77
N ALA A 129 -5.18 6.53 21.52
CA ALA A 129 -5.55 5.14 21.23
C ALA A 129 -6.09 4.97 19.81
N ASP A 130 -6.90 5.92 19.35
CA ASP A 130 -7.49 5.94 18.00
C ASP A 130 -6.44 6.16 16.91
N SER A 131 -5.50 7.10 17.14
CA SER A 131 -4.36 7.35 16.25
C SER A 131 -3.45 6.13 16.13
N VAL A 132 -3.13 5.45 17.24
CA VAL A 132 -2.33 4.22 17.24
C VAL A 132 -3.06 3.09 16.51
N ALA A 133 -4.36 2.95 16.72
CA ALA A 133 -5.17 1.98 15.98
C ALA A 133 -5.19 2.29 14.47
N ALA A 134 -5.31 3.57 14.08
CA ALA A 134 -5.22 4.01 12.69
C ALA A 134 -3.84 3.73 12.08
N MET A 135 -2.75 3.98 12.82
CA MET A 135 -1.40 3.60 12.39
C MET A 135 -1.26 2.09 12.14
N GLY A 136 -1.78 1.26 13.06
CA GLY A 136 -1.79 -0.19 12.90
C GLY A 136 -2.56 -0.65 11.66
N ARG A 137 -3.74 -0.08 11.40
CA ARG A 137 -4.54 -0.35 10.20
C ARG A 137 -3.82 0.10 8.93
N SER A 138 -3.18 1.25 8.95
CA SER A 138 -2.41 1.77 7.82
C SER A 138 -1.23 0.88 7.46
N VAL A 139 -0.48 0.40 8.45
CA VAL A 139 0.62 -0.54 8.26
C VAL A 139 0.11 -1.87 7.66
N ALA A 140 -1.02 -2.37 8.16
CA ALA A 140 -1.64 -3.57 7.63
C ALA A 140 -2.11 -3.38 6.17
N ALA A 141 -2.75 -2.24 5.85
CA ALA A 141 -3.17 -1.92 4.49
C ALA A 141 -1.97 -1.84 3.53
N VAL A 142 -0.89 -1.15 3.92
CA VAL A 142 0.36 -1.08 3.14
C VAL A 142 0.94 -2.47 2.89
N ALA A 143 0.99 -3.33 3.91
CA ALA A 143 1.50 -4.70 3.77
C ALA A 143 0.67 -5.52 2.78
N LEU A 144 -0.67 -5.46 2.89
CA LEU A 144 -1.59 -6.18 2.01
C LEU A 144 -1.48 -5.70 0.56
N VAL A 145 -1.42 -4.40 0.36
CA VAL A 145 -1.31 -3.80 -0.97
C VAL A 145 0.04 -4.08 -1.61
N SER A 146 1.12 -4.11 -0.83
CA SER A 146 2.44 -4.54 -1.31
C SER A 146 2.42 -6.03 -1.73
N CYS A 147 1.73 -6.87 -0.96
CA CYS A 147 1.49 -8.29 -1.28
C CYS A 147 0.70 -8.45 -2.59
N PHE A 148 -0.36 -7.65 -2.77
CA PHE A 148 -1.14 -7.55 -4.00
C PHE A 148 -0.25 -7.17 -5.20
N GLY A 149 0.60 -6.14 -5.06
CA GLY A 149 1.53 -5.72 -6.10
C GLY A 149 2.50 -6.82 -6.52
N ALA A 150 3.09 -7.52 -5.55
CA ALA A 150 3.96 -8.66 -5.83
C ALA A 150 3.22 -9.78 -6.57
N GLY A 151 2.02 -10.14 -6.11
CA GLY A 151 1.15 -11.12 -6.78
C GLY A 151 0.84 -10.74 -8.22
N LEU A 152 0.54 -9.47 -8.47
CA LEU A 152 0.26 -8.94 -9.80
C LEU A 152 1.50 -9.05 -10.72
N GLY A 153 2.69 -8.73 -10.21
CA GLY A 153 3.95 -8.91 -10.92
C GLY A 153 4.17 -10.36 -11.37
N TYR A 154 3.88 -11.34 -10.50
CA TYR A 154 3.93 -12.77 -10.85
C TYR A 154 2.85 -13.18 -11.85
N ALA A 155 1.64 -12.66 -11.73
CA ALA A 155 0.53 -12.98 -12.61
C ALA A 155 0.76 -12.46 -14.03
N VAL A 156 1.27 -11.24 -14.16
CA VAL A 156 1.43 -10.54 -15.46
C VAL A 156 2.78 -10.83 -16.12
N ARG A 157 3.83 -11.12 -15.32
CA ARG A 157 5.20 -11.42 -15.79
C ARG A 157 5.87 -10.28 -16.58
N SER A 158 5.39 -9.06 -16.45
CA SER A 158 5.91 -7.87 -17.11
C SER A 158 5.86 -6.70 -16.15
N ALA A 159 7.00 -6.01 -15.96
CA ALA A 159 7.08 -4.85 -15.08
C ALA A 159 6.18 -3.71 -15.55
N THR A 160 6.19 -3.44 -16.85
CA THR A 160 5.43 -2.34 -17.44
C THR A 160 3.92 -2.56 -17.33
N ILE A 161 3.44 -3.76 -17.72
CA ILE A 161 2.01 -4.06 -17.66
C ILE A 161 1.53 -4.11 -16.21
N ALA A 162 2.32 -4.67 -15.28
CA ALA A 162 1.97 -4.69 -13.86
C ALA A 162 1.88 -3.28 -13.27
N ALA A 163 2.81 -2.39 -13.64
CA ALA A 163 2.77 -0.98 -13.24
C ALA A 163 1.51 -0.27 -13.76
N ILE A 164 1.19 -0.44 -15.06
CA ILE A 164 -0.02 0.14 -15.66
C ILE A 164 -1.28 -0.38 -14.95
N MET A 165 -1.37 -1.69 -14.68
CA MET A 165 -2.52 -2.26 -13.97
C MET A 165 -2.70 -1.68 -12.56
N ILE A 166 -1.60 -1.42 -11.83
CA ILE A 166 -1.68 -0.78 -10.52
C ILE A 166 -2.20 0.66 -10.65
N ILE A 167 -1.67 1.44 -11.60
CA ILE A 167 -2.15 2.81 -11.84
C ILE A 167 -3.64 2.81 -12.18
N VAL A 168 -4.06 1.90 -13.06
CA VAL A 168 -5.47 1.77 -13.45
C VAL A 168 -6.34 1.41 -12.25
N LEU A 169 -5.96 0.41 -11.44
CA LEU A 169 -6.77 -0.06 -10.32
C LEU A 169 -6.82 0.91 -9.14
N PHE A 170 -5.74 1.69 -8.92
CA PHE A 170 -5.66 2.61 -7.80
C PHE A 170 -6.24 3.99 -8.11
N TRP A 171 -6.12 4.45 -9.35
CA TRP A 171 -6.50 5.81 -9.71
C TRP A 171 -7.57 5.88 -10.80
N LEU A 172 -7.34 5.24 -11.94
CA LEU A 172 -8.21 5.39 -13.10
C LEU A 172 -9.57 4.72 -12.88
N ALA A 173 -9.60 3.49 -12.41
CA ALA A 173 -10.84 2.76 -12.18
C ALA A 173 -11.75 3.44 -11.14
N PRO A 174 -11.28 3.80 -9.93
CA PRO A 174 -12.15 4.50 -8.99
C PRO A 174 -12.65 5.84 -9.52
N ILE A 175 -11.81 6.64 -10.19
CA ILE A 175 -12.21 7.93 -10.74
C ILE A 175 -13.29 7.74 -11.83
N THR A 176 -13.08 6.82 -12.77
CA THR A 176 -14.06 6.57 -13.83
C THR A 176 -15.38 6.04 -13.28
N LEU A 177 -15.34 5.16 -12.28
CA LEU A 177 -16.55 4.65 -11.62
C LEU A 177 -17.28 5.72 -10.82
N LEU A 178 -16.57 6.63 -10.14
CA LEU A 178 -17.19 7.76 -9.44
C LEU A 178 -17.87 8.71 -10.43
N ILE A 179 -17.22 9.06 -11.54
CA ILE A 179 -17.81 9.90 -12.60
C ILE A 179 -19.04 9.22 -13.20
N ALA A 180 -18.99 7.91 -13.45
CA ALA A 180 -20.13 7.15 -13.93
C ALA A 180 -21.30 7.17 -12.94
N GLY A 181 -21.01 7.05 -11.64
CA GLY A 181 -22.00 7.16 -10.58
C GLY A 181 -22.68 8.55 -10.54
N LEU A 182 -21.89 9.62 -10.70
CA LEU A 182 -22.40 11.00 -10.81
C LEU A 182 -23.26 11.21 -12.06
N SER A 183 -22.96 10.46 -13.13
CA SER A 183 -23.74 10.47 -14.39
C SER A 183 -25.02 9.60 -14.33
N GLY A 184 -25.35 9.05 -13.14
CA GLY A 184 -26.58 8.27 -12.93
C GLY A 184 -26.47 6.77 -13.22
N VAL A 185 -25.27 6.23 -13.46
CA VAL A 185 -25.08 4.78 -13.63
C VAL A 185 -25.25 4.07 -12.28
N ALA A 186 -26.31 3.30 -12.16
CA ALA A 186 -26.63 2.59 -10.93
C ALA A 186 -25.50 1.64 -10.50
N GLY A 187 -25.11 1.71 -9.22
CA GLY A 187 -24.08 0.86 -8.64
C GLY A 187 -22.63 1.25 -8.96
N ALA A 188 -22.37 2.21 -9.85
CA ALA A 188 -21.01 2.60 -10.20
C ALA A 188 -20.24 3.22 -9.01
N ALA A 189 -20.90 4.07 -8.23
CA ALA A 189 -20.32 4.65 -7.03
C ALA A 189 -19.99 3.57 -5.96
N SER A 190 -20.89 2.59 -5.79
CA SER A 190 -20.63 1.45 -4.88
C SER A 190 -19.47 0.58 -5.37
N ALA A 191 -19.37 0.37 -6.70
CA ALA A 191 -18.25 -0.35 -7.30
C ALA A 191 -16.91 0.39 -7.13
N ALA A 192 -16.91 1.72 -7.15
CA ALA A 192 -15.71 2.51 -6.85
C ALA A 192 -15.18 2.22 -5.44
N ASN A 193 -16.09 2.13 -4.45
CA ASN A 193 -15.74 1.92 -3.04
C ASN A 193 -15.05 0.59 -2.73
N ILE A 194 -15.14 -0.39 -3.63
CA ILE A 194 -14.47 -1.70 -3.48
C ILE A 194 -13.16 -1.79 -4.28
N THR A 195 -12.73 -0.72 -4.93
CA THR A 195 -11.43 -0.69 -5.62
C THR A 195 -10.27 -0.60 -4.62
N PRO A 196 -9.10 -1.22 -4.91
CA PRO A 196 -7.98 -1.22 -3.98
C PRO A 196 -7.53 0.18 -3.56
N GLY A 197 -7.57 1.16 -4.46
CA GLY A 197 -7.17 2.53 -4.15
C GLY A 197 -8.06 3.19 -3.09
N ILE A 198 -9.38 3.10 -3.22
CA ILE A 198 -10.32 3.66 -2.24
C ILE A 198 -10.31 2.86 -0.94
N LEU A 199 -10.18 1.54 -1.01
CA LEU A 199 -10.10 0.69 0.19
C LEU A 199 -8.93 1.05 1.10
N VAL A 200 -7.78 1.44 0.55
CA VAL A 200 -6.66 1.92 1.37
C VAL A 200 -7.05 3.18 2.13
N GLY A 201 -7.64 4.17 1.47
CA GLY A 201 -8.11 5.39 2.12
C GLY A 201 -9.12 5.10 3.24
N GLN A 202 -10.09 4.21 2.98
CA GLN A 202 -11.07 3.77 4.00
C GLN A 202 -10.44 3.02 5.18
N ALA A 203 -9.42 2.20 4.94
CA ALA A 203 -8.72 1.49 6.01
C ALA A 203 -7.92 2.42 6.93
N VAL A 204 -7.41 3.53 6.37
CA VAL A 204 -6.63 4.54 7.10
C VAL A 204 -7.52 5.52 7.84
N SER A 205 -8.71 5.83 7.32
CA SER A 205 -9.63 6.80 7.92
C SER A 205 -10.06 6.40 9.34
N ALA A 206 -10.13 7.39 10.23
CA ALA A 206 -10.57 7.18 11.62
C ALA A 206 -12.11 7.02 11.71
N THR A 207 -12.84 7.69 10.81
CA THR A 207 -14.31 7.70 10.79
C THR A 207 -14.84 7.11 9.49
N PRO A 208 -15.95 6.32 9.55
CA PRO A 208 -16.65 5.90 8.33
C PRO A 208 -17.19 7.13 7.61
N GLU A 209 -16.89 7.27 6.31
CA GLU A 209 -17.47 8.34 5.53
C GLU A 209 -19.00 8.14 5.35
N PRO A 210 -19.81 9.22 5.43
CA PRO A 210 -21.24 9.14 5.15
C PRO A 210 -21.44 8.73 3.69
N GLY A 211 -22.18 7.68 3.45
CA GLY A 211 -22.53 7.27 2.08
C GLY A 211 -22.18 5.84 1.67
N GLY A 212 -22.04 4.93 2.64
CA GLY A 212 -21.92 3.50 2.36
C GLY A 212 -20.48 2.96 2.29
N SER A 213 -19.54 3.62 2.95
CA SER A 213 -18.20 3.06 3.16
C SER A 213 -18.26 1.84 4.08
N LEU A 214 -17.44 0.84 3.75
CA LEU A 214 -17.38 -0.44 4.46
C LEU A 214 -16.81 -0.34 5.89
N GLY A 215 -16.39 0.85 6.30
CA GLY A 215 -15.64 1.05 7.53
C GLY A 215 -14.21 0.47 7.45
N PRO A 216 -13.31 0.87 8.36
CA PRO A 216 -11.88 0.54 8.27
C PRO A 216 -11.59 -0.97 8.29
N LEU A 217 -12.31 -1.75 9.10
CA LEU A 217 -12.12 -3.20 9.18
C LEU A 217 -12.67 -3.91 7.93
N GLY A 218 -13.83 -3.48 7.42
CA GLY A 218 -14.40 -4.00 6.17
C GLY A 218 -13.47 -3.76 4.98
N ALA A 219 -12.86 -2.58 4.91
CA ALA A 219 -11.89 -2.24 3.89
C ALA A 219 -10.64 -3.14 3.96
N LEU A 220 -10.11 -3.41 5.17
CA LEU A 220 -8.99 -4.34 5.36
C LEU A 220 -9.35 -5.77 4.92
N LEU A 221 -10.55 -6.26 5.27
CA LEU A 221 -11.01 -7.58 4.83
C LEU A 221 -11.09 -7.69 3.31
N LEU A 222 -11.59 -6.67 2.64
CA LEU A 222 -11.60 -6.64 1.17
C LEU A 222 -10.20 -6.55 0.56
N LEU A 223 -9.27 -5.82 1.18
CA LEU A 223 -7.87 -5.83 0.75
C LEU A 223 -7.22 -7.21 0.90
N VAL A 224 -7.58 -7.98 1.93
CA VAL A 224 -7.16 -9.40 2.07
C VAL A 224 -7.72 -10.23 0.92
N ILE A 225 -8.99 -10.05 0.55
CA ILE A 225 -9.61 -10.76 -0.57
C ILE A 225 -8.91 -10.41 -1.89
N TRP A 226 -8.67 -9.13 -2.17
CA TRP A 226 -7.93 -8.68 -3.35
C TRP A 226 -6.53 -9.29 -3.42
N SER A 227 -5.78 -9.22 -2.31
CA SER A 227 -4.38 -9.71 -2.25
C SER A 227 -4.33 -11.23 -2.41
N SER A 228 -5.20 -11.96 -1.72
CA SER A 228 -5.28 -13.42 -1.81
C SER A 228 -5.74 -13.88 -3.19
N GLY A 229 -6.71 -13.20 -3.81
CA GLY A 229 -7.19 -13.50 -5.15
C GLY A 229 -6.09 -13.38 -6.21
N VAL A 230 -5.31 -12.30 -6.17
CA VAL A 230 -4.20 -12.09 -7.10
C VAL A 230 -3.06 -13.08 -6.84
N LEU A 231 -2.75 -13.40 -5.58
CA LEU A 231 -1.76 -14.43 -5.25
C LEU A 231 -2.18 -15.83 -5.72
N LEU A 232 -3.46 -16.15 -5.59
CA LEU A 232 -4.01 -17.42 -6.10
C LEU A 232 -3.89 -17.47 -7.62
N LEU A 233 -4.25 -16.41 -8.33
CA LEU A 233 -4.08 -16.31 -9.78
C LEU A 233 -2.62 -16.50 -10.18
N ALA A 234 -1.69 -15.86 -9.47
CA ALA A 234 -0.25 -16.03 -9.68
C ALA A 234 0.19 -17.48 -9.45
N ALA A 235 -0.30 -18.13 -8.40
CA ALA A 235 0.02 -19.51 -8.07
C ALA A 235 -0.48 -20.47 -9.15
N LEU A 236 -1.70 -20.28 -9.66
CA LEU A 236 -2.26 -21.08 -10.75
C LEU A 236 -1.44 -20.94 -12.04
N ARG A 237 -1.05 -19.71 -12.40
CA ARG A 237 -0.20 -19.47 -13.58
C ARG A 237 1.23 -20.03 -13.44
N LEU A 238 1.72 -20.20 -12.22
CA LEU A 238 3.00 -20.87 -11.98
C LEU A 238 2.92 -22.39 -12.10
N LYS A 239 1.76 -23.01 -11.85
CA LYS A 239 1.55 -24.47 -11.99
C LYS A 239 1.36 -24.91 -13.43
N GLY A 240 0.78 -24.08 -14.28
CA GLY A 240 0.43 -24.39 -15.68
C GLY A 240 1.61 -24.40 -16.67
N LYS A 241 2.84 -24.39 -16.19
CA LYS A 241 4.09 -24.59 -16.95
C LYS A 241 5.02 -25.51 -16.16
#